data_bb5f4c41edc0c78112cb366cadc106e0
#
_entry.id   bb5f4c41edc0c78112cb366cadc106e0
#
_cell.length_a   1.000
_cell.length_b   1.000
_cell.length_c   1.000
_cell.angle_alpha   90.00
_cell.angle_beta   90.00
_cell.angle_gamma   90.00
#
_symmetry.space_group_name_H-M   'P 1'
#
loop_
_entity.id
_entity.type
_entity.pdbx_description
1 polymer ?
#
loop_
_entity_poly.entity_id
_entity_poly.type
_entity_poly.pdbx_seq_one_letter_code
_entity_poly.pdbx_strand_id
1 'polypeptide(L)'
;MGAVRVSSLVMRPTLIAPLLILVLLAACGRGVPDNARVVVAGDSVMAWNRTGGASVADQLAARIGEPVGDVSLPLARVTGGRGALNIPDQLSGVRAQWVVLNGGANDLSGGCDCSACEPVLDRLISDDGTRGAIPALVSDLRARGSRVIWADYYTAPRYADTACEAPYQVLETRLGRMAASDPGVTLADMDDVFRPDNLALFASDRTHPSPEGSARIAALVAPLVTP
;
A
#
# COMPACT_ATOMS: atom_id res chain seq x y z
N MET A 1 -48.63 18.81 -45.82
CA MET A 1 -47.82 19.36 -44.71
C MET A 1 -47.98 18.39 -43.54
N GLY A 2 -47.03 17.46 -43.38
CA GLY A 2 -47.07 16.46 -42.34
C GLY A 2 -46.13 16.88 -41.20
N ALA A 3 -46.68 16.99 -39.98
CA ALA A 3 -45.91 17.32 -38.79
C ALA A 3 -45.21 16.06 -38.24
N VAL A 4 -43.92 16.09 -38.17
CA VAL A 4 -43.10 15.06 -37.54
C VAL A 4 -43.15 15.26 -36.00
N ARG A 5 -43.70 14.31 -35.27
CA ARG A 5 -43.63 14.30 -33.79
C ARG A 5 -42.28 13.76 -33.39
N VAL A 6 -41.46 14.60 -32.74
CA VAL A 6 -40.23 14.20 -32.05
C VAL A 6 -40.63 13.69 -30.65
N SER A 7 -40.49 12.39 -30.41
CA SER A 7 -40.69 11.79 -29.08
C SER A 7 -39.44 11.99 -28.28
N SER A 8 -39.49 12.85 -27.26
CA SER A 8 -38.41 13.02 -26.27
C SER A 8 -38.34 11.80 -25.37
N LEU A 9 -37.27 11.05 -25.46
CA LEU A 9 -36.97 9.93 -24.55
C LEU A 9 -36.53 10.54 -23.21
N VAL A 10 -37.43 10.61 -22.26
CA VAL A 10 -37.09 11.01 -20.87
C VAL A 10 -36.41 9.84 -20.18
N MET A 11 -35.11 9.88 -20.09
CA MET A 11 -34.31 8.91 -19.36
C MET A 11 -34.60 9.04 -17.86
N ARG A 12 -35.18 8.00 -17.24
CA ARG A 12 -35.53 7.98 -15.84
C ARG A 12 -34.24 7.96 -14.97
N PRO A 13 -34.07 8.90 -14.01
CA PRO A 13 -32.85 9.01 -13.20
C PRO A 13 -32.65 7.91 -12.15
N THR A 14 -33.56 6.94 -12.06
CA THR A 14 -33.59 5.93 -10.99
C THR A 14 -32.60 4.76 -11.15
N LEU A 15 -31.94 4.61 -12.30
CA LEU A 15 -30.97 3.54 -12.56
C LEU A 15 -29.50 3.93 -12.35
N ILE A 16 -29.20 5.22 -12.22
CA ILE A 16 -27.81 5.69 -12.08
C ILE A 16 -27.34 5.61 -10.62
N ALA A 17 -28.23 5.79 -9.65
CA ALA A 17 -27.90 5.78 -8.22
C ALA A 17 -27.37 4.41 -7.72
N PRO A 18 -27.95 3.24 -8.06
CA PRO A 18 -27.43 1.95 -7.58
C PRO A 18 -26.09 1.59 -8.21
N LEU A 19 -25.78 2.05 -9.43
CA LEU A 19 -24.50 1.78 -10.09
C LEU A 19 -23.35 2.58 -9.44
N LEU A 20 -23.60 3.82 -9.02
CA LEU A 20 -22.63 4.63 -8.29
C LEU A 20 -22.31 4.04 -6.90
N ILE A 21 -23.32 3.50 -6.20
CA ILE A 21 -23.16 2.86 -4.88
C ILE A 21 -22.34 1.57 -5.01
N LEU A 22 -22.53 0.78 -6.07
CA LEU A 22 -21.74 -0.44 -6.31
C LEU A 22 -20.25 -0.13 -6.58
N VAL A 23 -19.96 0.96 -7.29
CA VAL A 23 -18.57 1.40 -7.56
C VAL A 23 -17.89 1.90 -6.28
N LEU A 24 -18.62 2.57 -5.39
CA LEU A 24 -18.08 3.04 -4.10
C LEU A 24 -17.81 1.89 -3.13
N LEU A 25 -18.60 0.81 -3.15
CA LEU A 25 -18.36 -0.38 -2.32
C LEU A 25 -17.16 -1.20 -2.80
N ALA A 26 -16.85 -1.20 -4.08
CA ALA A 26 -15.65 -1.85 -4.63
C ALA A 26 -14.34 -1.13 -4.28
N ALA A 27 -14.41 0.15 -3.89
CA ALA A 27 -13.25 0.94 -3.46
C ALA A 27 -12.88 0.75 -1.98
N CYS A 28 -13.79 0.18 -1.16
CA CYS A 28 -13.47 -0.20 0.22
C CYS A 28 -12.51 -1.40 0.23
N GLY A 29 -11.51 -1.40 1.11
CA GLY A 29 -10.65 -2.56 1.34
C GLY A 29 -11.50 -3.83 1.56
N ARG A 30 -10.97 -5.01 1.23
CA ARG A 30 -11.71 -6.28 1.38
C ARG A 30 -12.03 -6.64 2.83
N GLY A 31 -11.44 -5.91 3.78
CA GLY A 31 -11.60 -6.19 5.19
C GLY A 31 -10.69 -7.31 5.70
N VAL A 32 -10.84 -7.63 6.96
CA VAL A 32 -10.04 -8.65 7.65
C VAL A 32 -10.94 -9.83 7.98
N PRO A 33 -10.71 -11.03 7.39
CA PRO A 33 -11.39 -12.25 7.81
C PRO A 33 -11.13 -12.54 9.30
N ASP A 34 -12.13 -13.05 10.02
CA ASP A 34 -12.05 -13.31 11.47
C ASP A 34 -10.88 -14.23 11.86
N ASN A 35 -10.48 -15.12 10.95
CA ASN A 35 -9.40 -16.10 11.15
C ASN A 35 -8.07 -15.68 10.47
N ALA A 36 -7.96 -14.46 9.96
CA ALA A 36 -6.73 -14.01 9.34
C ALA A 36 -5.67 -13.71 10.39
N ARG A 37 -4.59 -14.49 10.39
CA ARG A 37 -3.41 -14.20 11.23
C ARG A 37 -2.46 -13.19 10.58
N VAL A 38 -2.62 -12.94 9.28
CA VAL A 38 -1.84 -11.99 8.47
C VAL A 38 -2.76 -10.92 7.92
N VAL A 39 -2.37 -9.67 8.07
CA VAL A 39 -3.08 -8.51 7.48
C VAL A 39 -2.11 -7.68 6.67
N VAL A 40 -2.52 -7.33 5.45
CA VAL A 40 -1.83 -6.39 4.55
C VAL A 40 -2.50 -5.03 4.66
N ALA A 41 -1.70 -3.99 4.86
CA ALA A 41 -2.11 -2.59 4.90
C ALA A 41 -1.19 -1.75 4.02
N GLY A 42 -1.49 -0.47 3.87
CA GLY A 42 -0.63 0.45 3.15
C GLY A 42 -1.30 1.17 2.00
N ASP A 43 -0.50 1.55 1.02
CA ASP A 43 -0.91 2.38 -0.09
C ASP A 43 -1.21 1.60 -1.39
N SER A 44 -1.10 2.30 -2.53
CA SER A 44 -1.39 1.74 -3.85
C SER A 44 -0.48 0.57 -4.23
N VAL A 45 0.75 0.49 -3.77
CA VAL A 45 1.65 -0.63 -4.09
C VAL A 45 1.06 -1.94 -3.56
N MET A 46 0.56 -1.96 -2.33
CA MET A 46 -0.10 -3.12 -1.75
C MET A 46 -1.47 -3.41 -2.37
N ALA A 47 -2.24 -2.34 -2.65
CA ALA A 47 -3.61 -2.43 -3.14
C ALA A 47 -3.74 -2.70 -4.65
N TRP A 48 -2.67 -2.50 -5.42
CA TRP A 48 -2.73 -2.61 -6.88
C TRP A 48 -3.15 -4.01 -7.32
N ASN A 49 -3.78 -4.10 -8.47
CA ASN A 49 -4.30 -5.37 -9.03
C ASN A 49 -5.43 -6.04 -8.22
N ARG A 50 -5.95 -5.41 -7.15
CA ARG A 50 -7.02 -5.96 -6.31
C ARG A 50 -8.27 -6.33 -7.09
N THR A 51 -8.71 -5.50 -8.04
CA THR A 51 -9.90 -5.76 -8.87
C THR A 51 -9.76 -7.03 -9.70
N GLY A 52 -8.53 -7.40 -10.06
CA GLY A 52 -8.21 -8.64 -10.76
C GLY A 52 -7.92 -9.84 -9.84
N GLY A 53 -8.02 -9.69 -8.51
CA GLY A 53 -7.66 -10.76 -7.57
C GLY A 53 -6.17 -11.08 -7.54
N ALA A 54 -5.32 -10.08 -7.81
CA ALA A 54 -3.88 -10.22 -7.93
C ALA A 54 -3.11 -9.16 -7.12
N SER A 55 -3.73 -8.57 -6.08
CA SER A 55 -3.04 -7.69 -5.13
C SER A 55 -1.96 -8.47 -4.35
N VAL A 56 -1.10 -7.75 -3.64
CA VAL A 56 -0.10 -8.39 -2.77
C VAL A 56 -0.76 -9.32 -1.76
N ALA A 57 -1.89 -8.92 -1.17
CA ALA A 57 -2.64 -9.76 -0.23
C ALA A 57 -3.20 -11.03 -0.90
N ASP A 58 -3.77 -10.93 -2.12
CA ASP A 58 -4.26 -12.09 -2.87
C ASP A 58 -3.15 -13.08 -3.17
N GLN A 59 -2.01 -12.58 -3.63
CA GLN A 59 -0.83 -13.39 -3.96
C GLN A 59 -0.21 -14.02 -2.72
N LEU A 60 -0.18 -13.30 -1.60
CA LEU A 60 0.33 -13.82 -0.34
C LEU A 60 -0.59 -14.93 0.20
N ALA A 61 -1.91 -14.73 0.21
CA ALA A 61 -2.87 -15.74 0.62
C ALA A 61 -2.72 -17.04 -0.19
N ALA A 62 -2.56 -16.94 -1.51
CA ALA A 62 -2.33 -18.09 -2.38
C ALA A 62 -1.02 -18.83 -2.04
N ARG A 63 0.03 -18.12 -1.65
CA ARG A 63 1.34 -18.70 -1.34
C ARG A 63 1.40 -19.40 0.01
N ILE A 64 0.79 -18.79 1.03
CA ILE A 64 0.82 -19.36 2.40
C ILE A 64 -0.34 -20.33 2.66
N GLY A 65 -1.32 -20.40 1.73
CA GLY A 65 -2.48 -21.31 1.86
C GLY A 65 -3.47 -20.91 2.95
N GLU A 66 -3.48 -19.63 3.38
CA GLU A 66 -4.33 -19.12 4.44
C GLU A 66 -5.01 -17.81 4.03
N PRO A 67 -6.16 -17.45 4.66
CA PRO A 67 -6.76 -16.15 4.48
C PRO A 67 -5.84 -15.02 4.93
N VAL A 68 -5.71 -13.99 4.09
CA VAL A 68 -4.99 -12.74 4.38
C VAL A 68 -5.98 -11.60 4.37
N GLY A 69 -6.00 -10.80 5.44
CA GLY A 69 -6.76 -9.56 5.48
C GLY A 69 -6.12 -8.51 4.57
N ASP A 70 -6.94 -7.68 3.92
CA ASP A 70 -6.45 -6.60 3.05
C ASP A 70 -7.22 -5.31 3.35
N VAL A 71 -6.54 -4.39 4.01
CA VAL A 71 -7.04 -3.05 4.34
C VAL A 71 -6.27 -1.94 3.62
N SER A 72 -5.32 -2.30 2.74
CA SER A 72 -4.55 -1.34 1.95
C SER A 72 -5.45 -0.53 1.03
N LEU A 73 -5.09 0.72 0.73
CA LEU A 73 -5.89 1.58 -0.14
C LEU A 73 -5.01 2.53 -0.95
N PRO A 74 -5.26 2.69 -2.27
CA PRO A 74 -4.55 3.68 -3.07
C PRO A 74 -4.64 5.08 -2.46
N LEU A 75 -3.57 5.87 -2.61
CA LEU A 75 -3.43 7.23 -2.06
C LEU A 75 -3.35 7.33 -0.53
N ALA A 76 -3.36 6.21 0.19
CA ALA A 76 -3.21 6.23 1.64
C ALA A 76 -1.83 6.78 2.04
N ARG A 77 -1.78 7.48 3.17
CA ARG A 77 -0.59 8.14 3.74
C ARG A 77 -0.37 7.68 5.17
N VAL A 78 0.87 7.76 5.60
CA VAL A 78 1.21 7.59 7.02
C VAL A 78 0.81 8.82 7.82
N THR A 79 0.95 10.01 7.22
CA THR A 79 0.59 11.28 7.85
C THR A 79 -0.48 12.01 7.04
N GLY A 80 -1.39 12.73 7.71
CA GLY A 80 -2.31 13.67 7.07
C GLY A 80 -3.50 13.09 6.31
N GLY A 81 -3.63 11.78 6.17
CA GLY A 81 -4.84 11.12 5.66
C GLY A 81 -5.97 11.10 6.71
N ARG A 82 -7.16 10.64 6.30
CA ARG A 82 -8.30 10.40 7.21
C ARG A 82 -9.00 9.09 6.85
N GLY A 83 -9.45 8.35 7.88
CA GLY A 83 -10.10 7.06 7.68
C GLY A 83 -9.23 6.12 6.84
N ALA A 84 -9.80 5.40 5.91
CA ALA A 84 -9.04 4.44 5.09
C ALA A 84 -7.89 5.03 4.26
N LEU A 85 -7.84 6.36 4.06
CA LEU A 85 -6.72 7.06 3.43
C LEU A 85 -5.59 7.42 4.41
N ASN A 86 -5.70 7.02 5.68
CA ASN A 86 -4.65 7.11 6.69
C ASN A 86 -4.25 5.68 7.08
N ILE A 87 -2.97 5.32 6.92
CA ILE A 87 -2.50 3.96 7.18
C ILE A 87 -2.65 3.57 8.66
N PRO A 88 -2.35 4.43 9.64
CA PRO A 88 -2.71 4.18 11.04
C PRO A 88 -4.20 3.86 11.25
N ASP A 89 -5.11 4.60 10.58
CA ASP A 89 -6.56 4.37 10.70
C ASP A 89 -6.98 3.05 10.02
N GLN A 90 -6.34 2.62 8.91
CA GLN A 90 -6.56 1.29 8.31
C GLN A 90 -6.34 0.16 9.32
N LEU A 91 -5.37 0.35 10.19
CA LEU A 91 -4.93 -0.62 11.20
C LEU A 91 -5.60 -0.41 12.57
N SER A 92 -6.51 0.57 12.68
CA SER A 92 -7.28 0.80 13.89
C SER A 92 -8.13 -0.43 14.22
N GLY A 93 -7.93 -1.00 15.41
CA GLY A 93 -8.64 -2.21 15.85
C GLY A 93 -8.18 -3.52 15.22
N VAL A 94 -7.26 -3.50 14.25
CA VAL A 94 -6.67 -4.73 13.69
C VAL A 94 -5.86 -5.44 14.76
N ARG A 95 -6.15 -6.73 14.93
CA ARG A 95 -5.40 -7.67 15.78
C ARG A 95 -5.00 -8.85 14.92
N ALA A 96 -3.73 -8.89 14.53
CA ALA A 96 -3.19 -9.95 13.70
C ALA A 96 -1.83 -10.36 14.26
N GLN A 97 -1.43 -11.60 14.06
CA GLN A 97 -0.09 -12.08 14.44
C GLN A 97 0.97 -11.34 13.59
N TRP A 98 0.68 -11.13 12.31
CA TRP A 98 1.55 -10.46 11.36
C TRP A 98 0.84 -9.31 10.69
N VAL A 99 1.49 -8.16 10.65
CA VAL A 99 1.07 -7.01 9.84
C VAL A 99 2.15 -6.76 8.80
N VAL A 100 1.78 -6.88 7.54
CA VAL A 100 2.60 -6.56 6.37
C VAL A 100 2.15 -5.23 5.84
N LEU A 101 3.02 -4.24 5.79
CA LEU A 101 2.60 -2.92 5.35
C LEU A 101 3.72 -2.15 4.66
N ASN A 102 3.31 -1.14 3.90
CA ASN A 102 4.16 -0.08 3.37
C ASN A 102 3.57 1.29 3.66
N GLY A 103 4.30 2.36 3.37
CA GLY A 103 3.80 3.73 3.51
C GLY A 103 4.91 4.76 3.45
N GLY A 104 4.54 5.98 3.05
CA GLY A 104 5.44 7.12 2.94
C GLY A 104 5.54 7.69 1.52
N ALA A 105 5.33 6.90 0.46
CA ALA A 105 5.40 7.38 -0.93
C ALA A 105 4.42 8.52 -1.20
N ASN A 106 3.17 8.38 -0.75
CA ASN A 106 2.16 9.43 -0.93
C ASN A 106 2.39 10.65 -0.02
N ASP A 107 3.11 10.47 1.10
CA ASP A 107 3.55 11.58 1.95
C ASP A 107 4.66 12.36 1.24
N LEU A 108 5.64 11.68 0.66
CA LEU A 108 6.70 12.31 -0.13
C LEU A 108 6.14 13.01 -1.36
N SER A 109 5.37 12.30 -2.20
CA SER A 109 4.83 12.87 -3.45
C SER A 109 3.87 14.03 -3.23
N GLY A 110 3.19 14.12 -2.09
CA GLY A 110 2.29 15.21 -1.74
C GLY A 110 2.89 16.28 -0.86
N GLY A 111 4.06 16.06 -0.31
CA GLY A 111 4.70 16.94 0.68
C GLY A 111 6.02 17.58 0.23
N CYS A 112 6.62 17.08 -0.85
CA CYS A 112 7.82 17.66 -1.46
C CYS A 112 7.87 17.36 -2.96
N ASP A 113 8.69 18.12 -3.70
CA ASP A 113 8.87 18.04 -5.16
C ASP A 113 10.18 17.33 -5.56
N CYS A 114 10.58 16.34 -4.78
CA CYS A 114 11.82 15.57 -4.93
C CYS A 114 13.12 16.35 -4.58
N SER A 115 13.06 17.62 -4.22
CA SER A 115 14.25 18.46 -3.95
C SER A 115 14.39 18.87 -2.49
N ALA A 116 13.31 18.98 -1.73
CA ALA A 116 13.29 19.45 -0.34
C ALA A 116 12.49 18.50 0.56
N CYS A 117 12.81 17.21 0.50
CA CYS A 117 12.00 16.17 1.16
C CYS A 117 12.38 15.93 2.63
N GLU A 118 13.47 16.48 3.13
CA GLU A 118 13.93 16.24 4.50
C GLU A 118 12.87 16.53 5.57
N PRO A 119 12.09 17.64 5.53
CA PRO A 119 11.04 17.86 6.52
C PRO A 119 9.89 16.85 6.45
N VAL A 120 9.65 16.23 5.28
CA VAL A 120 8.65 15.16 5.13
C VAL A 120 9.21 13.87 5.71
N LEU A 121 10.45 13.54 5.36
CA LEU A 121 11.16 12.37 5.87
C LEU A 121 11.24 12.38 7.40
N ASP A 122 11.60 13.51 8.01
CA ASP A 122 11.71 13.64 9.47
C ASP A 122 10.36 13.46 10.19
N ARG A 123 9.25 13.87 9.55
CA ARG A 123 7.93 13.57 10.09
C ARG A 123 7.56 12.10 9.98
N LEU A 124 7.99 11.43 8.91
CA LEU A 124 7.76 10.01 8.70
C LEU A 124 8.63 9.18 9.64
N ILE A 125 9.92 9.42 9.62
CA ILE A 125 10.90 8.63 10.36
C ILE A 125 12.20 9.42 10.50
N SER A 126 12.70 9.59 11.73
CA SER A 126 13.98 10.25 12.01
C SER A 126 15.17 9.48 11.42
N ASP A 127 16.30 10.16 11.29
CA ASP A 127 17.50 9.56 10.70
C ASP A 127 17.93 8.26 11.42
N ASP A 128 17.82 8.23 12.75
CA ASP A 128 18.14 7.04 13.56
C ASP A 128 17.05 5.93 13.53
N GLY A 129 15.94 6.15 12.83
CA GLY A 129 14.82 5.20 12.74
C GLY A 129 13.93 5.09 13.96
N THR A 130 14.13 5.93 15.02
CA THR A 130 13.48 5.71 16.32
C THR A 130 12.26 6.60 16.58
N ARG A 131 12.09 7.69 15.83
CA ARG A 131 11.02 8.69 16.04
C ARG A 131 10.33 9.01 14.71
N GLY A 132 9.08 9.48 14.80
CA GLY A 132 8.25 9.83 13.65
C GLY A 132 6.99 9.00 13.59
N ALA A 133 6.18 9.24 12.56
CA ALA A 133 4.89 8.58 12.43
C ALA A 133 5.00 7.07 12.15
N ILE A 134 6.03 6.65 11.41
CA ILE A 134 6.28 5.23 11.11
C ILE A 134 6.68 4.45 12.37
N PRO A 135 7.72 4.85 13.13
CA PRO A 135 8.07 4.17 14.38
C PRO A 135 6.93 4.18 15.41
N ALA A 136 6.14 5.26 15.47
CA ALA A 136 4.99 5.32 16.36
C ALA A 136 3.91 4.28 15.98
N LEU A 137 3.59 4.15 14.69
CA LEU A 137 2.68 3.11 14.18
C LEU A 137 3.20 1.71 14.47
N VAL A 138 4.48 1.47 14.20
CA VAL A 138 5.13 0.17 14.45
C VAL A 138 5.08 -0.17 15.95
N SER A 139 5.42 0.78 16.81
CA SER A 139 5.36 0.60 18.28
C SER A 139 3.95 0.24 18.75
N ASP A 140 2.91 0.88 18.21
CA ASP A 140 1.52 0.57 18.53
C ASP A 140 1.11 -0.84 18.07
N LEU A 141 1.52 -1.27 16.87
CA LEU A 141 1.30 -2.63 16.38
C LEU A 141 2.01 -3.67 17.26
N ARG A 142 3.25 -3.39 17.62
CA ARG A 142 4.05 -4.25 18.51
C ARG A 142 3.44 -4.34 19.92
N ALA A 143 2.96 -3.23 20.46
CA ALA A 143 2.27 -3.21 21.76
C ALA A 143 0.97 -4.04 21.76
N ARG A 144 0.32 -4.19 20.59
CA ARG A 144 -0.84 -5.06 20.39
C ARG A 144 -0.47 -6.54 20.15
N GLY A 145 0.83 -6.89 20.17
CA GLY A 145 1.35 -8.23 19.99
C GLY A 145 1.63 -8.65 18.55
N SER A 146 1.48 -7.75 17.57
CA SER A 146 1.79 -8.06 16.18
C SER A 146 3.30 -8.08 15.94
N ARG A 147 3.77 -8.97 15.07
CA ARG A 147 5.04 -8.83 14.35
C ARG A 147 4.81 -8.00 13.09
N VAL A 148 5.79 -7.20 12.73
CA VAL A 148 5.65 -6.25 11.62
C VAL A 148 6.64 -6.59 10.51
N ILE A 149 6.14 -6.70 9.29
CA ILE A 149 6.95 -6.73 8.07
C ILE A 149 6.69 -5.40 7.36
N TRP A 150 7.69 -4.54 7.37
CA TRP A 150 7.64 -3.32 6.58
C TRP A 150 8.23 -3.63 5.21
N ALA A 151 7.39 -3.62 4.16
CA ALA A 151 7.84 -3.67 2.79
C ALA A 151 8.12 -2.22 2.34
N ASP A 152 9.35 -1.93 1.99
CA ASP A 152 9.75 -0.60 1.55
C ASP A 152 9.29 -0.29 0.11
N TYR A 153 10.04 0.47 -0.64
CA TYR A 153 9.72 0.77 -2.03
C TYR A 153 10.86 0.33 -2.95
N TYR A 154 10.50 -0.26 -4.07
CA TYR A 154 11.42 -0.53 -5.17
C TYR A 154 11.68 0.76 -5.97
N THR A 155 12.81 0.81 -6.66
CA THR A 155 13.12 1.84 -7.64
C THR A 155 12.24 1.67 -8.89
N ALA A 156 11.20 2.48 -8.98
CA ALA A 156 10.28 2.43 -10.12
C ALA A 156 10.90 3.06 -11.38
N PRO A 157 10.66 2.51 -12.59
CA PRO A 157 11.23 3.06 -13.85
C PRO A 157 10.91 4.53 -14.08
N ARG A 158 9.82 5.02 -13.51
CA ARG A 158 9.43 6.44 -13.60
C ARG A 158 10.37 7.36 -12.82
N TYR A 159 11.00 6.87 -11.78
CA TYR A 159 11.83 7.65 -10.84
C TYR A 159 13.31 7.33 -10.93
N ALA A 160 13.66 6.19 -11.54
CA ALA A 160 15.06 5.79 -11.75
C ALA A 160 15.84 6.89 -12.46
N ASP A 161 17.06 7.16 -12.01
CA ASP A 161 17.97 8.19 -12.52
C ASP A 161 17.38 9.62 -12.46
N THR A 162 16.39 9.88 -11.59
CA THR A 162 15.83 11.22 -11.35
C THR A 162 16.09 11.69 -9.94
N ALA A 163 15.90 12.99 -9.68
CA ALA A 163 16.01 13.55 -8.32
C ALA A 163 14.96 12.94 -7.35
N CYS A 164 13.91 12.32 -7.86
CA CYS A 164 12.87 11.70 -7.04
C CYS A 164 13.30 10.35 -6.45
N GLU A 165 14.35 9.73 -6.92
CA GLU A 165 14.87 8.48 -6.37
C GLU A 165 15.47 8.66 -4.97
N ALA A 166 16.28 9.70 -4.78
CA ALA A 166 17.02 9.94 -3.54
C ALA A 166 16.16 9.97 -2.27
N PRO A 167 14.97 10.63 -2.21
CA PRO A 167 14.12 10.59 -1.01
C PRO A 167 13.64 9.18 -0.62
N TYR A 168 13.42 8.30 -1.58
CA TYR A 168 13.04 6.90 -1.30
C TYR A 168 14.20 6.11 -0.72
N GLN A 169 15.43 6.29 -1.22
CA GLN A 169 16.63 5.67 -0.68
C GLN A 169 16.92 6.12 0.76
N VAL A 170 16.69 7.41 1.06
CA VAL A 170 16.77 7.91 2.45
C VAL A 170 15.72 7.26 3.33
N LEU A 171 14.46 7.15 2.85
CA LEU A 171 13.39 6.49 3.60
C LEU A 171 13.74 5.04 3.90
N GLU A 172 14.19 4.27 2.91
CA GLU A 172 14.63 2.88 3.03
C GLU A 172 15.74 2.72 4.07
N THR A 173 16.80 3.57 3.99
CA THR A 173 17.90 3.56 4.96
C THR A 173 17.41 3.74 6.39
N ARG A 174 16.47 4.67 6.62
CA ARG A 174 15.87 4.92 7.94
C ARG A 174 14.98 3.79 8.41
N LEU A 175 14.22 3.16 7.50
CA LEU A 175 13.44 1.95 7.76
C LEU A 175 14.33 0.77 8.16
N GLY A 176 15.46 0.59 7.49
CA GLY A 176 16.47 -0.42 7.84
C GLY A 176 17.00 -0.24 9.26
N ARG A 177 17.29 1.00 9.69
CA ARG A 177 17.70 1.31 11.06
C ARG A 177 16.60 1.00 12.08
N MET A 178 15.34 1.32 11.76
CA MET A 178 14.19 0.96 12.59
C MET A 178 14.08 -0.55 12.76
N ALA A 179 14.12 -1.31 11.67
CA ALA A 179 14.02 -2.77 11.71
C ALA A 179 15.17 -3.40 12.50
N ALA A 180 16.39 -2.86 12.39
CA ALA A 180 17.55 -3.33 13.15
C ALA A 180 17.41 -3.09 14.67
N SER A 181 16.55 -2.17 15.11
CA SER A 181 16.36 -1.81 16.53
C SER A 181 15.29 -2.66 17.25
N ASP A 182 14.41 -3.35 16.51
CA ASP A 182 13.32 -4.19 17.08
C ASP A 182 13.29 -5.58 16.40
N PRO A 183 13.59 -6.67 17.12
CA PRO A 183 13.58 -8.03 16.55
C PRO A 183 12.20 -8.51 16.10
N GLY A 184 11.14 -7.81 16.45
CA GLY A 184 9.79 -8.07 15.96
C GLY A 184 9.41 -7.29 14.72
N VAL A 185 10.35 -6.55 14.13
CA VAL A 185 10.21 -5.80 12.89
C VAL A 185 11.18 -6.36 11.86
N THR A 186 10.69 -6.63 10.66
CA THR A 186 11.51 -7.08 9.52
C THR A 186 11.30 -6.11 8.37
N LEU A 187 12.39 -5.63 7.77
CA LEU A 187 12.34 -4.93 6.49
C LEU A 187 12.30 -5.98 5.38
N ALA A 188 11.34 -5.87 4.49
CA ALA A 188 11.29 -6.60 3.23
C ALA A 188 11.69 -5.62 2.13
N ASP A 189 12.94 -5.69 1.72
CA ASP A 189 13.54 -4.84 0.69
C ASP A 189 13.00 -5.27 -0.69
N MET A 190 12.16 -4.41 -1.27
CA MET A 190 11.56 -4.73 -2.57
C MET A 190 12.54 -4.56 -3.74
N ASP A 191 13.64 -3.83 -3.60
CA ASP A 191 14.69 -3.79 -4.62
C ASP A 191 15.43 -5.13 -4.75
N ASP A 192 15.32 -6.05 -3.78
CA ASP A 192 15.79 -7.43 -3.92
C ASP A 192 15.10 -8.19 -5.07
N VAL A 193 13.84 -7.84 -5.37
CA VAL A 193 13.00 -8.56 -6.35
C VAL A 193 12.57 -7.71 -7.53
N PHE A 194 12.78 -6.40 -7.48
CA PHE A 194 12.50 -5.47 -8.58
C PHE A 194 13.80 -4.97 -9.23
N ARG A 195 13.70 -4.66 -10.53
CA ARG A 195 14.74 -3.95 -11.29
C ARG A 195 14.02 -2.99 -12.24
N PRO A 196 14.39 -1.71 -12.31
CA PRO A 196 13.69 -0.71 -13.11
C PRO A 196 13.70 -0.99 -14.61
N ASP A 197 14.64 -1.79 -15.11
CA ASP A 197 14.72 -2.22 -16.50
C ASP A 197 13.83 -3.44 -16.83
N ASN A 198 13.39 -4.19 -15.81
CA ASN A 198 12.45 -5.30 -16.01
C ASN A 198 11.00 -4.79 -16.00
N LEU A 199 10.57 -4.23 -17.13
CA LEU A 199 9.23 -3.62 -17.26
C LEU A 199 8.07 -4.60 -17.06
N ALA A 200 8.28 -5.92 -17.12
CA ALA A 200 7.25 -6.92 -16.86
C ALA A 200 6.73 -6.87 -15.42
N LEU A 201 7.54 -6.38 -14.47
CA LEU A 201 7.17 -6.25 -13.06
C LEU A 201 6.29 -5.03 -12.77
N PHE A 202 6.14 -4.11 -13.74
CA PHE A 202 5.45 -2.85 -13.55
C PHE A 202 4.17 -2.77 -14.40
N ALA A 203 3.18 -2.05 -13.88
CA ALA A 203 2.01 -1.65 -14.64
C ALA A 203 2.40 -0.64 -15.75
N SER A 204 1.46 -0.32 -16.62
CA SER A 204 1.69 0.62 -17.75
C SER A 204 2.13 2.01 -17.34
N ASP A 205 1.85 2.42 -16.09
CA ASP A 205 2.26 3.70 -15.52
C ASP A 205 3.73 3.73 -15.06
N ARG A 206 4.44 2.58 -15.14
CA ARG A 206 5.84 2.41 -14.76
C ARG A 206 6.14 2.82 -13.31
N THR A 207 5.14 2.72 -12.45
CA THR A 207 5.24 3.07 -11.03
C THR A 207 4.68 1.97 -10.14
N HIS A 208 3.50 1.46 -10.47
CA HIS A 208 2.84 0.41 -9.68
C HIS A 208 3.23 -1.00 -10.16
N PRO A 209 3.10 -2.01 -9.30
CA PRO A 209 3.41 -3.38 -9.70
C PRO A 209 2.40 -3.90 -10.73
N SER A 210 2.86 -4.67 -11.71
CA SER A 210 2.01 -5.56 -12.49
C SER A 210 1.49 -6.71 -11.61
N PRO A 211 0.59 -7.57 -12.10
CA PRO A 211 0.23 -8.81 -11.38
C PRO A 211 1.47 -9.69 -11.04
N GLU A 212 2.46 -9.74 -11.95
CA GLU A 212 3.73 -10.42 -11.67
C GLU A 212 4.53 -9.69 -10.58
N GLY A 213 4.60 -8.36 -10.62
CA GLY A 213 5.24 -7.56 -9.58
C GLY A 213 4.60 -7.79 -8.20
N SER A 214 3.25 -7.80 -8.10
CA SER A 214 2.56 -8.13 -6.87
C SER A 214 2.89 -9.55 -6.38
N ALA A 215 3.02 -10.52 -7.30
CA ALA A 215 3.42 -11.89 -6.96
C ALA A 215 4.88 -11.97 -6.48
N ARG A 216 5.79 -11.10 -6.97
CA ARG A 216 7.17 -11.00 -6.48
C ARG A 216 7.24 -10.45 -5.06
N ILE A 217 6.48 -9.38 -4.76
CA ILE A 217 6.37 -8.86 -3.40
C ILE A 217 5.85 -9.94 -2.45
N ALA A 218 4.78 -10.63 -2.83
CA ALA A 218 4.24 -11.72 -2.01
C ALA A 218 5.25 -12.87 -1.82
N ALA A 219 6.08 -13.17 -2.82
CA ALA A 219 7.14 -14.18 -2.72
C ALA A 219 8.27 -13.77 -1.76
N LEU A 220 8.60 -12.48 -1.73
CA LEU A 220 9.56 -11.91 -0.78
C LEU A 220 9.04 -12.00 0.67
N VAL A 221 7.75 -11.70 0.87
CA VAL A 221 7.11 -11.64 2.19
C VAL A 221 6.76 -13.02 2.75
N ALA A 222 6.33 -13.97 1.92
CA ALA A 222 5.81 -15.28 2.37
C ALA A 222 6.76 -16.04 3.33
N PRO A 223 8.08 -16.15 3.08
CA PRO A 223 8.99 -16.84 4.00
C PRO A 223 9.19 -16.13 5.34
N LEU A 224 8.84 -14.84 5.44
CA LEU A 224 8.95 -14.05 6.67
C LEU A 224 7.74 -14.26 7.58
N VAL A 225 6.60 -14.70 7.03
CA VAL A 225 5.37 -15.00 7.76
C VAL A 225 5.44 -16.44 8.28
N THR A 226 6.13 -16.63 9.39
CA THR A 226 6.27 -17.94 10.01
C THR A 226 5.02 -18.32 10.83
N PRO A 227 4.75 -19.63 11.04
CA PRO A 227 3.67 -20.11 11.90
C PRO A 227 3.74 -19.61 13.34
#